data_2f9ca4a9a06931778d717dd04cd5eaa9
#
_entry.id   2f9ca4a9a06931778d717dd04cd5eaa9
#
_cell.length_a   1.000
_cell.length_b   1.000
_cell.length_c   1.000
_cell.angle_alpha   90.00
_cell.angle_beta   90.00
_cell.angle_gamma   90.00
#
_symmetry.space_group_name_H-M   'P 1'
#
loop_
_entity.id
_entity.type
_entity.pdbx_description
1 polymer ?
#
loop_
_entity_poly.entity_id
_entity_poly.type
_entity_poly.pdbx_seq_one_letter_code
_entity_poly.pdbx_strand_id
1 'polypeptide(L)'
;QEQLENYINKEDISVILVRSATTVRKELIDKCPGLKIIGRGGVGMDNIDVEYAGSKNINVINTPAASSSSVAELVFAHLYSGVRFLHESNRSMPLDGDSNFKKLKKAYAKGVELRGKTLGIIGFGRIGRETAKIAIGAGMNILAYDKFLEDTTLNLEFMGGKTIDFDIKISKLDNLLENSDFISLHVPAQKNYVIDKQQFELMKDGVGLINAARGGVVNEVELVNALDSGKVSFAGLDTFENEPKPEIKLLMHPRISLTPHIGAATNEAQDRIGIELAQQIADILR
;
A
#
# COMPACT_ATOMS: atom_id res chain seq x y z
N GLN A 1 -20.50 2.22 -18.51
CA GLN A 1 -21.44 1.91 -17.41
C GLN A 1 -22.75 1.39 -17.97
N GLU A 2 -23.40 2.09 -18.92
CA GLU A 2 -24.66 1.68 -19.59
C GLU A 2 -24.60 0.28 -20.22
N GLN A 3 -23.49 -0.11 -20.85
CA GLN A 3 -23.29 -1.45 -21.38
C GLN A 3 -23.27 -2.52 -20.26
N LEU A 4 -22.70 -2.21 -19.11
CA LEU A 4 -22.67 -3.11 -17.95
C LEU A 4 -24.08 -3.30 -17.36
N GLU A 5 -24.83 -2.21 -17.19
CA GLU A 5 -26.21 -2.22 -16.70
C GLU A 5 -27.13 -3.09 -17.58
N ASN A 6 -27.05 -2.86 -18.91
CA ASN A 6 -27.82 -3.62 -19.88
C ASN A 6 -27.45 -5.13 -19.86
N TYR A 7 -26.17 -5.45 -19.70
CA TYR A 7 -25.72 -6.83 -19.64
C TYR A 7 -26.18 -7.54 -18.38
N ILE A 8 -26.05 -6.90 -17.20
CA ILE A 8 -26.50 -7.43 -15.91
C ILE A 8 -27.99 -7.79 -15.98
N ASN A 9 -28.82 -6.88 -16.45
CA ASN A 9 -30.28 -7.09 -16.51
C ASN A 9 -30.69 -8.11 -17.59
N LYS A 10 -30.05 -8.10 -18.75
CA LYS A 10 -30.35 -9.03 -19.84
C LYS A 10 -30.05 -10.48 -19.48
N GLU A 11 -28.94 -10.72 -18.79
CA GLU A 11 -28.47 -12.06 -18.44
C GLU A 11 -28.92 -12.49 -17.02
N ASP A 12 -29.79 -11.70 -16.36
CA ASP A 12 -30.31 -11.93 -14.99
C ASP A 12 -29.19 -12.20 -13.97
N ILE A 13 -28.12 -11.38 -14.02
CA ILE A 13 -26.95 -11.54 -13.17
C ILE A 13 -27.26 -11.07 -11.75
N SER A 14 -27.09 -11.94 -10.77
CA SER A 14 -27.30 -11.65 -9.35
C SER A 14 -26.00 -11.39 -8.57
N VAL A 15 -24.84 -11.71 -9.13
CA VAL A 15 -23.52 -11.53 -8.50
C VAL A 15 -22.58 -10.82 -9.45
N ILE A 16 -21.98 -9.72 -9.03
CA ILE A 16 -20.91 -9.07 -9.80
C ILE A 16 -19.61 -9.05 -9.00
N LEU A 17 -18.50 -9.31 -9.69
CA LEU A 17 -17.17 -9.22 -9.14
C LEU A 17 -16.43 -8.06 -9.79
N VAL A 18 -15.91 -7.15 -8.99
CA VAL A 18 -15.24 -5.95 -9.49
C VAL A 18 -13.83 -5.79 -8.91
N ARG A 19 -13.01 -5.05 -9.61
CA ARG A 19 -11.71 -4.55 -9.15
C ARG A 19 -11.73 -3.01 -9.09
N SER A 20 -10.58 -2.39 -8.92
CA SER A 20 -10.46 -0.92 -8.74
C SER A 20 -11.00 -0.10 -9.92
N ALA A 21 -10.92 -0.61 -11.16
CA ALA A 21 -11.34 0.13 -12.36
C ALA A 21 -12.86 0.27 -12.53
N THR A 22 -13.65 -0.61 -11.91
CA THR A 22 -15.12 -0.59 -12.03
C THR A 22 -15.73 0.03 -10.79
N THR A 23 -16.49 1.11 -10.96
CA THR A 23 -17.23 1.75 -9.87
C THR A 23 -18.66 1.21 -9.80
N VAL A 24 -19.12 0.94 -8.58
CA VAL A 24 -20.48 0.48 -8.29
C VAL A 24 -21.12 1.50 -7.37
N ARG A 25 -21.76 2.50 -7.97
CA ARG A 25 -22.43 3.59 -7.29
C ARG A 25 -23.94 3.38 -7.27
N LYS A 26 -24.62 4.25 -6.56
CA LYS A 26 -26.08 4.27 -6.42
C LYS A 26 -26.80 4.07 -7.76
N GLU A 27 -26.35 4.75 -8.81
CA GLU A 27 -27.00 4.72 -10.13
C GLU A 27 -26.98 3.31 -10.74
N LEU A 28 -25.87 2.56 -10.62
CA LEU A 28 -25.78 1.19 -11.09
C LEU A 28 -26.64 0.27 -10.25
N ILE A 29 -26.62 0.44 -8.92
CA ILE A 29 -27.40 -0.39 -7.98
C ILE A 29 -28.89 -0.24 -8.24
N ASP A 30 -29.39 0.99 -8.41
CA ASP A 30 -30.82 1.25 -8.67
C ASP A 30 -31.29 0.69 -10.01
N LYS A 31 -30.42 0.66 -11.02
CA LYS A 31 -30.73 0.12 -12.37
C LYS A 31 -30.63 -1.40 -12.47
N CYS A 32 -30.01 -2.06 -11.49
CA CYS A 32 -29.81 -3.50 -11.48
C CYS A 32 -30.47 -4.17 -10.26
N PRO A 33 -31.81 -4.20 -10.17
CA PRO A 33 -32.53 -4.66 -8.98
C PRO A 33 -32.37 -6.17 -8.72
N GLY A 34 -31.87 -6.96 -9.68
CA GLY A 34 -31.57 -8.38 -9.54
C GLY A 34 -30.27 -8.68 -8.77
N LEU A 35 -29.43 -7.67 -8.50
CA LEU A 35 -28.17 -7.89 -7.79
C LEU A 35 -28.40 -8.28 -6.33
N LYS A 36 -27.71 -9.33 -5.90
CA LYS A 36 -27.70 -9.86 -4.52
C LYS A 36 -26.34 -9.72 -3.85
N ILE A 37 -25.25 -9.82 -4.64
CA ILE A 37 -23.90 -9.78 -4.13
C ILE A 37 -23.03 -8.89 -5.02
N ILE A 38 -22.24 -8.01 -4.39
CA ILE A 38 -21.17 -7.25 -5.02
C ILE A 38 -19.86 -7.67 -4.35
N GLY A 39 -19.00 -8.39 -5.07
CA GLY A 39 -17.70 -8.83 -4.59
C GLY A 39 -16.57 -7.92 -5.10
N ARG A 40 -15.74 -7.42 -4.20
CA ARG A 40 -14.55 -6.65 -4.55
C ARG A 40 -13.29 -7.51 -4.38
N GLY A 41 -12.61 -7.80 -5.50
CA GLY A 41 -11.31 -8.49 -5.48
C GLY A 41 -10.19 -7.59 -4.95
N GLY A 42 -10.04 -7.54 -3.64
CA GLY A 42 -9.04 -6.74 -2.92
C GLY A 42 -9.55 -6.15 -1.61
N VAL A 43 -8.75 -5.33 -0.95
CA VAL A 43 -9.01 -4.83 0.40
C VAL A 43 -9.95 -3.62 0.42
N GLY A 44 -9.62 -2.58 -0.35
CA GLY A 44 -10.36 -1.32 -0.34
C GLY A 44 -11.69 -1.42 -1.09
N MET A 45 -12.71 -0.78 -0.58
CA MET A 45 -14.04 -0.73 -1.18
C MET A 45 -14.42 0.69 -1.62
N ASP A 46 -13.42 1.55 -1.84
CA ASP A 46 -13.61 2.97 -2.15
C ASP A 46 -14.39 3.20 -3.45
N ASN A 47 -14.42 2.21 -4.35
CA ASN A 47 -15.17 2.24 -5.61
C ASN A 47 -16.60 1.70 -5.50
N ILE A 48 -17.09 1.32 -4.31
CA ILE A 48 -18.43 0.75 -4.07
C ILE A 48 -19.17 1.60 -3.05
N ASP A 49 -20.44 1.91 -3.28
CA ASP A 49 -21.32 2.54 -2.29
C ASP A 49 -21.87 1.46 -1.34
N VAL A 50 -21.03 1.03 -0.39
CA VAL A 50 -21.29 -0.11 0.51
C VAL A 50 -22.55 0.10 1.34
N GLU A 51 -22.70 1.28 1.96
CA GLU A 51 -23.88 1.60 2.79
C GLU A 51 -25.17 1.60 1.97
N TYR A 52 -25.11 2.14 0.75
CA TYR A 52 -26.24 2.15 -0.14
C TYR A 52 -26.65 0.75 -0.62
N ALA A 53 -25.66 -0.08 -1.00
CA ALA A 53 -25.89 -1.49 -1.34
C ALA A 53 -26.53 -2.24 -0.19
N GLY A 54 -26.04 -2.07 1.04
CA GLY A 54 -26.62 -2.66 2.26
C GLY A 54 -28.06 -2.22 2.50
N SER A 55 -28.41 -0.96 2.22
CA SER A 55 -29.80 -0.46 2.33
C SER A 55 -30.76 -1.11 1.33
N LYS A 56 -30.24 -1.70 0.26
CA LYS A 56 -30.97 -2.47 -0.76
C LYS A 56 -30.92 -3.99 -0.53
N ASN A 57 -30.41 -4.44 0.63
CA ASN A 57 -30.19 -5.85 0.95
C ASN A 57 -29.20 -6.56 0.00
N ILE A 58 -28.24 -5.83 -0.58
CA ILE A 58 -27.18 -6.38 -1.39
C ILE A 58 -25.96 -6.62 -0.48
N ASN A 59 -25.45 -7.84 -0.47
CA ASN A 59 -24.26 -8.19 0.27
C ASN A 59 -23.00 -7.65 -0.44
N VAL A 60 -22.19 -6.85 0.25
CA VAL A 60 -20.91 -6.40 -0.26
C VAL A 60 -19.80 -7.18 0.44
N ILE A 61 -19.00 -7.90 -0.32
CA ILE A 61 -17.88 -8.71 0.16
C ILE A 61 -16.55 -8.25 -0.44
N ASN A 62 -15.46 -8.46 0.31
CA ASN A 62 -14.10 -8.16 -0.15
C ASN A 62 -13.11 -9.23 0.33
N THR A 63 -11.83 -9.09 -0.06
CA THR A 63 -10.77 -10.05 0.28
C THR A 63 -9.65 -9.35 1.06
N PRO A 64 -9.84 -9.11 2.37
CA PRO A 64 -8.95 -8.27 3.15
C PRO A 64 -7.61 -8.93 3.51
N ALA A 65 -7.49 -10.25 3.41
CA ALA A 65 -6.28 -11.00 3.78
C ALA A 65 -5.45 -11.39 2.56
N ALA A 66 -6.07 -11.66 1.43
CA ALA A 66 -5.47 -12.33 0.27
C ALA A 66 -4.23 -11.65 -0.32
N SER A 67 -4.13 -10.32 -0.25
CA SER A 67 -3.03 -9.55 -0.84
C SER A 67 -2.05 -8.95 0.17
N SER A 68 -2.19 -9.23 1.47
CA SER A 68 -1.42 -8.54 2.51
C SER A 68 0.09 -8.75 2.38
N SER A 69 0.54 -9.98 2.12
CA SER A 69 1.96 -10.30 1.90
C SER A 69 2.51 -9.67 0.63
N SER A 70 1.73 -9.67 -0.46
CA SER A 70 2.16 -9.08 -1.74
C SER A 70 2.41 -7.56 -1.62
N VAL A 71 1.54 -6.84 -0.90
CA VAL A 71 1.75 -5.41 -0.63
C VAL A 71 2.98 -5.19 0.25
N ALA A 72 3.18 -5.99 1.28
CA ALA A 72 4.35 -5.91 2.16
C ALA A 72 5.66 -6.15 1.39
N GLU A 73 5.69 -7.09 0.46
CA GLU A 73 6.83 -7.35 -0.42
C GLU A 73 7.12 -6.16 -1.35
N LEU A 74 6.08 -5.52 -1.92
CA LEU A 74 6.25 -4.32 -2.74
C LEU A 74 6.80 -3.15 -1.90
N VAL A 75 6.38 -2.98 -0.65
CA VAL A 75 6.96 -2.00 0.27
C VAL A 75 8.47 -2.21 0.40
N PHE A 76 8.91 -3.45 0.58
CA PHE A 76 10.35 -3.77 0.66
C PHE A 76 11.07 -3.62 -0.68
N ALA A 77 10.41 -3.87 -1.81
CA ALA A 77 10.97 -3.58 -3.13
C ALA A 77 11.26 -2.07 -3.30
N HIS A 78 10.32 -1.20 -2.91
CA HIS A 78 10.54 0.25 -2.87
C HIS A 78 11.64 0.64 -1.87
N LEU A 79 11.64 0.06 -0.67
CA LEU A 79 12.61 0.34 0.36
C LEU A 79 14.04 -0.01 -0.12
N TYR A 80 14.26 -1.23 -0.62
CA TYR A 80 15.54 -1.62 -1.20
C TYR A 80 15.92 -0.78 -2.43
N SER A 81 14.94 -0.41 -3.25
CA SER A 81 15.16 0.48 -4.39
C SER A 81 15.69 1.84 -3.97
N GLY A 82 15.10 2.45 -2.92
CA GLY A 82 15.52 3.73 -2.39
C GLY A 82 16.90 3.69 -1.74
N VAL A 83 17.12 2.81 -0.76
CA VAL A 83 18.39 2.73 0.00
C VAL A 83 19.58 2.30 -0.86
N ARG A 84 19.37 1.67 -2.02
CA ARG A 84 20.43 1.19 -2.93
C ARG A 84 20.41 1.88 -4.30
N PHE A 85 19.63 2.96 -4.47
CA PHE A 85 19.54 3.76 -5.71
C PHE A 85 19.17 2.93 -6.96
N LEU A 86 18.38 1.86 -6.80
CA LEU A 86 18.07 0.96 -7.92
C LEU A 86 17.27 1.66 -9.01
N HIS A 87 16.21 2.41 -8.65
CA HIS A 87 15.38 3.12 -9.62
C HIS A 87 16.15 4.24 -10.35
N GLU A 88 17.03 4.97 -9.63
CA GLU A 88 17.88 6.01 -10.23
C GLU A 88 18.92 5.40 -11.17
N SER A 89 19.63 4.36 -10.71
CA SER A 89 20.65 3.69 -11.51
C SER A 89 20.07 3.01 -12.75
N ASN A 90 18.90 2.42 -12.66
CA ASN A 90 18.20 1.84 -13.82
C ASN A 90 17.78 2.88 -14.86
N ARG A 91 17.56 4.14 -14.46
CA ARG A 91 17.31 5.24 -15.40
C ARG A 91 18.59 5.75 -16.05
N SER A 92 19.70 5.77 -15.32
CA SER A 92 20.98 6.36 -15.77
C SER A 92 21.87 5.39 -16.53
N MET A 93 21.94 4.13 -16.12
CA MET A 93 22.81 3.12 -16.73
C MET A 93 22.56 2.91 -18.24
N PRO A 94 21.31 2.82 -18.74
CA PRO A 94 21.07 2.70 -20.17
C PRO A 94 21.49 3.90 -21.01
N LEU A 95 21.54 5.09 -20.40
CA LEU A 95 21.84 6.34 -21.09
C LEU A 95 23.33 6.70 -21.07
N ASP A 96 23.99 6.48 -19.93
CA ASP A 96 25.34 6.99 -19.65
C ASP A 96 26.34 5.89 -19.22
N GLY A 97 25.90 4.64 -19.10
CA GLY A 97 26.70 3.57 -18.48
C GLY A 97 27.97 3.22 -19.24
N ASP A 98 27.99 3.36 -20.54
CA ASP A 98 29.16 3.12 -21.41
C ASP A 98 30.22 4.23 -21.31
N SER A 99 29.77 5.48 -21.23
CA SER A 99 30.64 6.67 -21.28
C SER A 99 30.98 7.24 -19.89
N ASN A 100 30.10 7.11 -18.91
CA ASN A 100 30.19 7.73 -17.59
C ASN A 100 30.22 6.73 -16.42
N PHE A 101 30.58 5.47 -16.63
CA PHE A 101 30.51 4.39 -15.63
C PHE A 101 31.16 4.77 -14.27
N LYS A 102 32.35 5.34 -14.30
CA LYS A 102 33.07 5.75 -13.07
C LYS A 102 32.32 6.83 -12.30
N LYS A 103 31.67 7.77 -13.00
CA LYS A 103 30.87 8.85 -12.41
C LYS A 103 29.63 8.27 -11.74
N LEU A 104 28.91 7.38 -12.43
CA LEU A 104 27.71 6.70 -11.91
C LEU A 104 28.06 5.81 -10.70
N LYS A 105 29.14 5.03 -10.76
CA LYS A 105 29.66 4.26 -9.63
C LYS A 105 29.91 5.14 -8.40
N LYS A 106 30.47 6.31 -8.55
CA LYS A 106 30.72 7.27 -7.45
C LYS A 106 29.40 7.88 -6.94
N ALA A 107 28.47 8.21 -7.83
CA ALA A 107 27.17 8.80 -7.46
C ALA A 107 26.34 7.85 -6.57
N TYR A 108 26.35 6.55 -6.88
CA TYR A 108 25.54 5.54 -6.18
C TYR A 108 26.34 4.74 -5.12
N ALA A 109 27.50 5.22 -4.68
CA ALA A 109 28.35 4.51 -3.72
C ALA A 109 27.94 4.67 -2.25
N LYS A 110 26.92 5.48 -1.95
CA LYS A 110 26.46 5.78 -0.57
C LYS A 110 25.16 5.06 -0.19
N GLY A 111 25.01 3.82 -0.63
CA GLY A 111 23.87 2.99 -0.24
C GLY A 111 23.84 2.71 1.27
N VAL A 112 22.64 2.44 1.78
CA VAL A 112 22.40 2.17 3.21
C VAL A 112 21.95 0.72 3.39
N GLU A 113 22.38 0.08 4.47
CA GLU A 113 21.88 -1.22 4.91
C GLU A 113 20.65 -1.06 5.83
N LEU A 114 19.70 -2.01 5.73
CA LEU A 114 18.50 -1.99 6.57
C LEU A 114 18.74 -2.55 7.97
N ARG A 115 19.72 -3.46 8.13
CA ARG A 115 20.03 -4.10 9.41
C ARG A 115 20.33 -3.06 10.49
N GLY A 116 19.66 -3.20 11.64
CA GLY A 116 19.81 -2.30 12.79
C GLY A 116 19.09 -0.95 12.64
N LYS A 117 18.49 -0.66 11.47
CA LYS A 117 17.67 0.54 11.25
C LYS A 117 16.27 0.33 11.79
N THR A 118 15.56 1.42 12.07
CA THR A 118 14.19 1.42 12.59
C THR A 118 13.20 1.69 11.47
N LEU A 119 12.23 0.77 11.29
CA LEU A 119 11.06 0.96 10.44
C LEU A 119 9.87 1.39 11.28
N GLY A 120 9.36 2.60 11.06
CA GLY A 120 8.09 3.07 11.57
C GLY A 120 6.93 2.56 10.69
N ILE A 121 5.97 1.88 11.29
CA ILE A 121 4.80 1.32 10.60
C ILE A 121 3.56 2.05 11.09
N ILE A 122 2.96 2.86 10.21
CA ILE A 122 1.74 3.63 10.50
C ILE A 122 0.53 2.82 9.98
N GLY A 123 -0.25 2.26 10.91
CA GLY A 123 -1.30 1.29 10.65
C GLY A 123 -0.79 -0.15 10.81
N PHE A 124 -1.09 -0.77 11.96
CA PHE A 124 -0.59 -2.11 12.31
C PHE A 124 -1.66 -3.20 12.09
N GLY A 125 -2.46 -3.04 11.02
CA GLY A 125 -3.39 -4.03 10.52
C GLY A 125 -2.69 -5.20 9.80
N ARG A 126 -3.43 -5.93 8.93
CA ARG A 126 -2.88 -7.11 8.23
C ARG A 126 -1.61 -6.80 7.44
N ILE A 127 -1.62 -5.76 6.60
CA ILE A 127 -0.45 -5.39 5.76
C ILE A 127 0.71 -4.91 6.64
N GLY A 128 0.45 -4.05 7.64
CA GLY A 128 1.48 -3.57 8.56
C GLY A 128 2.17 -4.71 9.31
N ARG A 129 1.42 -5.73 9.72
CA ARG A 129 1.96 -6.95 10.36
C ARG A 129 2.83 -7.76 9.40
N GLU A 130 2.42 -7.97 8.15
CA GLU A 130 3.24 -8.65 7.15
C GLU A 130 4.51 -7.85 6.84
N THR A 131 4.41 -6.51 6.75
CA THR A 131 5.58 -5.62 6.61
C THR A 131 6.54 -5.75 7.79
N ALA A 132 6.02 -5.82 9.02
CA ALA A 132 6.84 -6.03 10.22
C ALA A 132 7.57 -7.37 10.21
N LYS A 133 6.93 -8.46 9.76
CA LYS A 133 7.56 -9.78 9.64
C LYS A 133 8.79 -9.74 8.72
N ILE A 134 8.65 -9.09 7.54
CA ILE A 134 9.77 -8.94 6.61
C ILE A 134 10.86 -8.07 7.22
N ALA A 135 10.50 -6.96 7.89
CA ALA A 135 11.46 -6.07 8.54
C ALA A 135 12.28 -6.79 9.62
N ILE A 136 11.63 -7.57 10.48
CA ILE A 136 12.32 -8.38 11.51
C ILE A 136 13.28 -9.38 10.84
N GLY A 137 12.84 -10.04 9.77
CA GLY A 137 13.68 -10.95 8.97
C GLY A 137 14.90 -10.24 8.35
N ALA A 138 14.78 -8.97 7.99
CA ALA A 138 15.87 -8.12 7.50
C ALA A 138 16.77 -7.58 8.64
N GLY A 139 16.47 -7.87 9.90
CA GLY A 139 17.20 -7.42 11.08
C GLY A 139 16.96 -5.96 11.45
N MET A 140 15.79 -5.41 11.10
CA MET A 140 15.36 -4.06 11.47
C MET A 140 14.69 -4.04 12.84
N ASN A 141 14.70 -2.86 13.48
CA ASN A 141 13.86 -2.55 14.63
C ASN A 141 12.49 -2.06 14.13
N ILE A 142 11.43 -2.29 14.92
CA ILE A 142 10.07 -1.90 14.59
C ILE A 142 9.55 -0.87 15.61
N LEU A 143 8.98 0.21 15.08
CA LEU A 143 8.07 1.09 15.82
C LEU A 143 6.71 1.05 15.14
N ALA A 144 5.67 0.65 15.85
CA ALA A 144 4.32 0.54 15.32
C ALA A 144 3.41 1.63 15.91
N TYR A 145 2.59 2.23 15.07
CA TYR A 145 1.49 3.10 15.45
C TYR A 145 0.19 2.60 14.86
N ASP A 146 -0.83 2.50 15.68
CA ASP A 146 -2.20 2.24 15.24
C ASP A 146 -3.18 3.01 16.15
N LYS A 147 -4.25 3.52 15.56
CA LYS A 147 -5.25 4.31 16.32
C LYS A 147 -6.14 3.45 17.20
N PHE A 148 -6.30 2.16 16.85
CA PHE A 148 -7.31 1.28 17.41
C PHE A 148 -6.72 0.05 18.10
N LEU A 149 -5.41 -0.17 17.97
CA LEU A 149 -4.73 -1.32 18.59
C LEU A 149 -3.93 -0.87 19.81
N GLU A 150 -3.90 -1.75 20.79
CA GLU A 150 -2.97 -1.75 21.90
C GLU A 150 -1.78 -2.65 21.59
N ASP A 151 -0.88 -2.85 22.58
CA ASP A 151 0.25 -3.76 22.45
C ASP A 151 -0.22 -5.15 21.99
N THR A 152 0.55 -5.76 21.13
CA THR A 152 0.15 -6.99 20.43
C THR A 152 1.35 -7.90 20.19
N THR A 153 1.10 -9.19 20.05
CA THR A 153 2.13 -10.17 19.66
C THR A 153 2.08 -10.43 18.16
N LEU A 154 3.24 -10.46 17.54
CA LEU A 154 3.45 -10.81 16.14
C LEU A 154 4.13 -12.18 16.07
N ASN A 155 3.44 -13.17 15.52
CA ASN A 155 3.99 -14.50 15.30
C ASN A 155 4.70 -14.56 13.94
N LEU A 156 5.98 -14.95 13.95
CA LEU A 156 6.75 -15.26 12.74
C LEU A 156 6.87 -16.76 12.61
N GLU A 157 6.41 -17.28 11.48
CA GLU A 157 6.58 -18.68 11.10
C GLU A 157 7.76 -18.82 10.15
N PHE A 158 8.65 -19.77 10.45
CA PHE A 158 9.83 -20.11 9.67
C PHE A 158 9.69 -21.49 9.01
N MET A 159 10.56 -21.76 8.06
CA MET A 159 10.64 -23.08 7.42
C MET A 159 10.74 -24.21 8.45
N GLY A 160 9.98 -25.28 8.24
CA GLY A 160 9.91 -26.42 9.17
C GLY A 160 8.96 -26.20 10.34
N GLY A 161 8.05 -25.22 10.27
CA GLY A 161 7.00 -24.99 11.28
C GLY A 161 7.50 -24.38 12.59
N LYS A 162 8.73 -23.86 12.63
CA LYS A 162 9.22 -23.13 13.80
C LYS A 162 8.58 -21.75 13.84
N THR A 163 8.08 -21.35 15.00
CA THR A 163 7.48 -20.05 15.25
C THR A 163 8.25 -19.28 16.31
N ILE A 164 8.31 -17.97 16.19
CA ILE A 164 8.87 -17.07 17.19
C ILE A 164 7.88 -15.91 17.36
N ASP A 165 7.56 -15.62 18.62
CA ASP A 165 6.69 -14.52 18.98
C ASP A 165 7.51 -13.26 19.32
N PHE A 166 7.05 -12.12 18.80
CA PHE A 166 7.62 -10.82 19.09
C PHE A 166 6.54 -9.93 19.69
N ASP A 167 6.80 -9.39 20.86
CA ASP A 167 5.93 -8.39 21.50
C ASP A 167 6.14 -7.03 20.82
N ILE A 168 5.10 -6.51 20.21
CA ILE A 168 5.10 -5.22 19.54
C ILE A 168 4.33 -4.22 20.39
N LYS A 169 5.03 -3.22 20.87
CA LYS A 169 4.44 -2.09 21.60
C LYS A 169 3.94 -1.04 20.62
N ILE A 170 2.68 -0.63 20.79
CA ILE A 170 2.09 0.44 20.00
C ILE A 170 2.56 1.79 20.57
N SER A 171 3.20 2.55 19.71
CA SER A 171 3.79 3.86 20.04
C SER A 171 2.82 5.00 19.71
N LYS A 172 3.06 6.19 20.25
CA LYS A 172 2.44 7.43 19.77
C LYS A 172 3.03 7.79 18.40
N LEU A 173 2.24 8.46 17.56
CA LEU A 173 2.66 8.84 16.21
C LEU A 173 3.93 9.70 16.24
N ASP A 174 3.98 10.73 17.08
CA ASP A 174 5.14 11.63 17.16
C ASP A 174 6.43 10.88 17.50
N ASN A 175 6.38 9.97 18.49
CA ASN A 175 7.54 9.15 18.86
C ASN A 175 7.99 8.24 17.70
N LEU A 176 7.06 7.71 16.92
CA LEU A 176 7.40 6.93 15.70
C LEU A 176 8.08 7.82 14.69
N LEU A 177 7.55 9.02 14.40
CA LEU A 177 8.12 9.95 13.43
C LEU A 177 9.55 10.37 13.79
N GLU A 178 9.77 10.73 15.05
CA GLU A 178 11.06 11.21 15.58
C GLU A 178 12.15 10.12 15.60
N ASN A 179 11.77 8.83 15.71
CA ASN A 179 12.72 7.76 15.95
C ASN A 179 12.89 6.77 14.79
N SER A 180 12.13 6.91 13.70
CA SER A 180 12.23 6.02 12.55
C SER A 180 13.26 6.48 11.54
N ASP A 181 14.02 5.55 10.97
CA ASP A 181 14.89 5.79 9.82
C ASP A 181 14.12 5.63 8.49
N PHE A 182 13.09 4.81 8.50
CA PHE A 182 12.15 4.62 7.39
C PHE A 182 10.73 4.55 7.94
N ILE A 183 9.76 5.02 7.16
CA ILE A 183 8.34 5.03 7.52
C ILE A 183 7.54 4.40 6.39
N SER A 184 6.62 3.48 6.74
CA SER A 184 5.68 2.86 5.82
C SER A 184 4.25 3.03 6.32
N LEU A 185 3.35 3.41 5.38
CA LEU A 185 1.94 3.67 5.69
C LEU A 185 1.05 2.50 5.24
N HIS A 186 0.13 2.10 6.11
CA HIS A 186 -0.80 0.98 5.92
C HIS A 186 -2.20 1.31 6.47
N VAL A 187 -2.62 2.54 6.31
CA VAL A 187 -3.92 3.05 6.76
C VAL A 187 -4.93 3.12 5.61
N PRO A 188 -6.25 3.02 5.89
CA PRO A 188 -7.26 3.27 4.87
C PRO A 188 -7.27 4.74 4.44
N ALA A 189 -8.06 5.06 3.39
CA ALA A 189 -8.31 6.44 2.99
C ALA A 189 -8.81 7.28 4.18
N GLN A 190 -8.28 8.49 4.30
CA GLN A 190 -8.58 9.43 5.38
C GLN A 190 -9.18 10.72 4.80
N LYS A 191 -9.94 11.48 5.62
CA LYS A 191 -10.42 12.81 5.23
C LYS A 191 -9.30 13.86 5.22
N ASN A 192 -8.31 13.68 6.09
CA ASN A 192 -7.15 14.56 6.24
C ASN A 192 -5.88 13.76 6.00
N TYR A 193 -4.81 14.42 5.62
CA TYR A 193 -3.50 13.80 5.54
C TYR A 193 -3.07 13.22 6.90
N VAL A 194 -2.48 12.05 6.86
CA VAL A 194 -1.79 11.45 8.03
C VAL A 194 -0.38 12.04 8.15
N ILE A 195 0.24 12.27 7.00
CA ILE A 195 1.54 12.93 6.89
C ILE A 195 1.36 14.22 6.10
N ASP A 196 1.51 15.32 6.80
CA ASP A 196 1.48 16.68 6.26
C ASP A 196 2.75 17.43 6.74
N LYS A 197 2.87 18.70 6.47
CA LYS A 197 4.02 19.53 6.80
C LYS A 197 4.53 19.32 8.22
N GLN A 198 3.63 19.36 9.22
CA GLN A 198 4.00 19.19 10.64
C GLN A 198 4.63 17.82 10.92
N GLN A 199 4.10 16.75 10.31
CA GLN A 199 4.64 15.41 10.49
C GLN A 199 6.01 15.28 9.81
N PHE A 200 6.22 15.89 8.64
CA PHE A 200 7.55 15.93 8.02
C PHE A 200 8.57 16.66 8.90
N GLU A 201 8.20 17.75 9.56
CA GLU A 201 9.09 18.50 10.48
C GLU A 201 9.56 17.63 11.66
N LEU A 202 8.72 16.74 12.19
CA LEU A 202 9.04 15.83 13.29
C LEU A 202 9.97 14.68 12.88
N MET A 203 10.02 14.29 11.61
CA MET A 203 10.82 13.15 11.15
C MET A 203 12.32 13.42 11.29
N LYS A 204 13.12 12.36 11.29
CA LYS A 204 14.58 12.47 11.14
C LYS A 204 14.95 13.05 9.79
N ASP A 205 16.05 13.81 9.73
CA ASP A 205 16.63 14.23 8.47
C ASP A 205 17.13 13.02 7.68
N GLY A 206 16.78 12.97 6.40
CA GLY A 206 17.12 11.85 5.53
C GLY A 206 16.25 10.60 5.69
N VAL A 207 15.09 10.69 6.33
CA VAL A 207 14.13 9.58 6.42
C VAL A 207 13.72 9.07 5.04
N GLY A 208 13.48 7.75 4.90
CA GLY A 208 12.82 7.18 3.73
C GLY A 208 11.32 7.00 3.99
N LEU A 209 10.46 7.29 3.00
CA LEU A 209 9.00 7.18 3.13
C LEU A 209 8.42 6.26 2.07
N ILE A 210 7.55 5.31 2.47
CA ILE A 210 6.85 4.41 1.55
C ILE A 210 5.33 4.55 1.74
N ASN A 211 4.62 4.84 0.65
CA ASN A 211 3.16 4.83 0.62
C ASN A 211 2.65 3.84 -0.43
N ALA A 212 2.29 2.64 0.01
CA ALA A 212 1.56 1.63 -0.75
C ALA A 212 0.15 1.39 -0.16
N ALA A 213 -0.40 2.39 0.53
CA ALA A 213 -1.70 2.32 1.19
C ALA A 213 -2.80 2.97 0.35
N ARG A 214 -2.90 4.31 0.38
CA ARG A 214 -3.87 5.10 -0.37
C ARG A 214 -3.27 6.45 -0.77
N GLY A 215 -3.72 6.99 -1.91
CA GLY A 215 -3.55 8.40 -2.22
C GLY A 215 -4.25 9.27 -1.18
N GLY A 216 -3.74 10.47 -0.90
CA GLY A 216 -4.31 11.40 0.08
C GLY A 216 -4.02 11.06 1.55
N VAL A 217 -3.23 10.02 1.87
CA VAL A 217 -2.74 9.83 3.24
C VAL A 217 -1.44 10.61 3.50
N VAL A 218 -0.71 10.94 2.46
CA VAL A 218 0.48 11.81 2.47
C VAL A 218 0.17 13.02 1.61
N ASN A 219 0.44 14.23 2.09
CA ASN A 219 0.39 15.44 1.28
C ASN A 219 1.52 15.40 0.25
N GLU A 220 1.19 15.17 -1.02
CA GLU A 220 2.17 14.97 -2.10
C GLU A 220 2.97 16.26 -2.39
N VAL A 221 2.39 17.43 -2.17
CA VAL A 221 3.09 18.72 -2.32
C VAL A 221 4.17 18.85 -1.24
N GLU A 222 3.82 18.59 0.01
CA GLU A 222 4.77 18.65 1.12
C GLU A 222 5.82 17.54 1.06
N LEU A 223 5.48 16.36 0.51
CA LEU A 223 6.45 15.30 0.22
C LEU A 223 7.53 15.77 -0.77
N VAL A 224 7.13 16.44 -1.86
CA VAL A 224 8.09 17.00 -2.83
C VAL A 224 8.97 18.05 -2.16
N ASN A 225 8.41 18.96 -1.35
CA ASN A 225 9.18 19.96 -0.59
C ASN A 225 10.17 19.29 0.38
N ALA A 226 9.77 18.22 1.07
CA ALA A 226 10.62 17.46 1.97
C ALA A 226 11.74 16.71 1.24
N LEU A 227 11.48 16.20 0.05
CA LEU A 227 12.49 15.60 -0.81
C LEU A 227 13.49 16.65 -1.30
N ASP A 228 13.01 17.80 -1.78
CA ASP A 228 13.85 18.89 -2.29
C ASP A 228 14.79 19.45 -1.21
N SER A 229 14.29 19.57 0.03
CA SER A 229 15.09 20.03 1.19
C SER A 229 16.05 18.97 1.73
N GLY A 230 15.87 17.69 1.39
CA GLY A 230 16.65 16.57 1.95
C GLY A 230 16.12 16.05 3.28
N LYS A 231 15.01 16.58 3.78
CA LYS A 231 14.29 16.03 4.96
C LYS A 231 13.90 14.59 4.73
N VAL A 232 13.36 14.29 3.52
CA VAL A 232 13.14 12.94 3.01
C VAL A 232 14.25 12.60 2.01
N SER A 233 14.95 11.49 2.21
CA SER A 233 16.04 11.06 1.31
C SER A 233 15.51 10.42 0.02
N PHE A 234 14.44 9.63 0.13
CA PHE A 234 13.72 9.03 -1.00
C PHE A 234 12.29 8.69 -0.59
N ALA A 235 11.42 8.51 -1.58
CA ALA A 235 10.08 7.96 -1.37
C ALA A 235 9.81 6.78 -2.30
N GLY A 236 8.95 5.86 -1.86
CA GLY A 236 8.34 4.80 -2.67
C GLY A 236 6.84 5.00 -2.71
N LEU A 237 6.26 5.14 -3.89
CA LEU A 237 4.84 5.39 -4.05
C LEU A 237 4.21 4.36 -4.99
N ASP A 238 3.19 3.65 -4.49
CA ASP A 238 2.32 2.79 -5.28
C ASP A 238 0.92 3.39 -5.47
N THR A 239 0.59 4.42 -4.69
CA THR A 239 -0.72 5.09 -4.69
C THR A 239 -0.57 6.61 -4.71
N PHE A 240 -1.53 7.31 -5.33
CA PHE A 240 -1.45 8.74 -5.63
C PHE A 240 -2.77 9.46 -5.33
N GLU A 241 -2.71 10.75 -4.98
CA GLU A 241 -3.91 11.56 -4.71
C GLU A 241 -4.85 11.63 -5.93
N ASN A 242 -4.28 11.81 -7.11
CA ASN A 242 -5.01 12.01 -8.35
C ASN A 242 -4.96 10.80 -9.28
N GLU A 243 -5.25 9.59 -8.78
CA GLU A 243 -5.40 8.44 -9.67
C GLU A 243 -6.63 8.60 -10.58
N PRO A 244 -6.54 8.28 -11.87
CA PRO A 244 -5.41 7.68 -12.60
C PRO A 244 -4.46 8.70 -13.26
N LYS A 245 -4.42 9.95 -12.84
CA LYS A 245 -3.60 11.03 -13.40
C LYS A 245 -2.76 11.72 -12.32
N PRO A 246 -1.73 11.06 -11.78
CA PRO A 246 -0.85 11.67 -10.78
C PRO A 246 -0.12 12.91 -11.32
N GLU A 247 0.29 13.79 -10.41
CA GLU A 247 0.98 15.04 -10.74
C GLU A 247 2.35 14.78 -11.40
N ILE A 248 2.62 15.47 -12.52
CA ILE A 248 3.85 15.30 -13.29
C ILE A 248 5.09 15.62 -12.44
N LYS A 249 5.01 16.64 -11.57
CA LYS A 249 6.12 17.04 -10.69
C LYS A 249 6.54 15.86 -9.78
N LEU A 250 5.59 15.10 -9.28
CA LEU A 250 5.82 13.90 -8.47
C LEU A 250 6.43 12.78 -9.31
N LEU A 251 5.83 12.50 -10.49
CA LEU A 251 6.29 11.42 -11.39
C LEU A 251 7.71 11.64 -11.92
N MET A 252 8.11 12.88 -12.10
CA MET A 252 9.44 13.23 -12.61
C MET A 252 10.50 13.38 -11.53
N HIS A 253 10.13 13.30 -10.25
CA HIS A 253 11.09 13.50 -9.17
C HIS A 253 12.11 12.34 -9.11
N PRO A 254 13.44 12.61 -9.16
CA PRO A 254 14.46 11.56 -9.30
C PRO A 254 14.53 10.61 -8.10
N ARG A 255 14.20 11.08 -6.90
CA ARG A 255 14.27 10.31 -5.65
C ARG A 255 12.95 9.60 -5.28
N ILE A 256 12.03 9.44 -6.24
CA ILE A 256 10.78 8.70 -6.02
C ILE A 256 10.80 7.41 -6.84
N SER A 257 10.69 6.27 -6.17
CA SER A 257 10.42 4.97 -6.78
C SER A 257 8.91 4.80 -6.97
N LEU A 258 8.46 4.58 -8.19
CA LEU A 258 7.05 4.62 -8.57
C LEU A 258 6.55 3.28 -9.09
N THR A 259 5.35 2.88 -8.69
CA THR A 259 4.58 1.78 -9.29
C THR A 259 3.11 2.20 -9.45
N PRO A 260 2.39 1.68 -10.47
CA PRO A 260 1.04 2.14 -10.81
C PRO A 260 -0.04 1.36 -10.06
N HIS A 261 -0.07 1.43 -8.73
CA HIS A 261 -1.03 0.79 -7.82
C HIS A 261 -1.13 -0.73 -8.04
N ILE A 262 0.03 -1.39 -7.93
CA ILE A 262 0.18 -2.83 -8.19
C ILE A 262 0.46 -3.66 -6.93
N GLY A 263 0.39 -3.08 -5.73
CA GLY A 263 0.72 -3.77 -4.49
C GLY A 263 0.02 -5.12 -4.29
N ALA A 264 -1.22 -5.25 -4.76
CA ALA A 264 -2.01 -6.48 -4.72
C ALA A 264 -1.91 -7.34 -6.01
N ALA A 265 -1.08 -6.96 -6.98
CA ALA A 265 -1.10 -7.54 -8.32
C ALA A 265 -0.06 -8.65 -8.51
N THR A 266 -0.03 -9.65 -7.64
CA THR A 266 0.75 -10.88 -7.81
C THR A 266 -0.14 -12.04 -8.22
N ASN A 267 0.42 -13.05 -8.89
CA ASN A 267 -0.32 -14.26 -9.30
C ASN A 267 -0.92 -14.95 -8.07
N GLU A 268 -0.14 -15.10 -7.01
CA GLU A 268 -0.54 -15.76 -5.76
C GLU A 268 -1.67 -14.98 -5.05
N ALA A 269 -1.63 -13.66 -5.07
CA ALA A 269 -2.72 -12.85 -4.52
C ALA A 269 -3.99 -13.00 -5.34
N GLN A 270 -3.91 -13.05 -6.69
CA GLN A 270 -5.08 -13.25 -7.53
C GLN A 270 -5.74 -14.60 -7.29
N ASP A 271 -4.96 -15.67 -7.13
CA ASP A 271 -5.47 -17.00 -6.81
C ASP A 271 -6.19 -17.02 -5.46
N ARG A 272 -5.56 -16.46 -4.43
CA ARG A 272 -6.18 -16.34 -3.10
C ARG A 272 -7.45 -15.48 -3.11
N ILE A 273 -7.45 -14.37 -3.84
CA ILE A 273 -8.62 -13.50 -4.03
C ILE A 273 -9.77 -14.27 -4.67
N GLY A 274 -9.49 -15.04 -5.73
CA GLY A 274 -10.50 -15.84 -6.42
C GLY A 274 -11.14 -16.88 -5.51
N ILE A 275 -10.32 -17.62 -4.77
CA ILE A 275 -10.77 -18.66 -3.82
C ILE A 275 -11.60 -18.03 -2.69
N GLU A 276 -11.12 -16.94 -2.07
CA GLU A 276 -11.79 -16.26 -0.96
C GLU A 276 -13.17 -15.70 -1.39
N LEU A 277 -13.27 -15.06 -2.57
CA LEU A 277 -14.55 -14.60 -3.10
C LEU A 277 -15.51 -15.75 -3.40
N ALA A 278 -15.04 -16.82 -4.05
CA ALA A 278 -15.86 -17.98 -4.37
C ALA A 278 -16.45 -18.62 -3.11
N GLN A 279 -15.64 -18.75 -2.05
CA GLN A 279 -16.09 -19.30 -0.78
C GLN A 279 -17.16 -18.42 -0.13
N GLN A 280 -16.93 -17.10 -0.03
CA GLN A 280 -17.89 -16.17 0.55
C GLN A 280 -19.22 -16.15 -0.23
N ILE A 281 -19.18 -16.20 -1.56
CA ILE A 281 -20.39 -16.27 -2.40
C ILE A 281 -21.15 -17.55 -2.14
N ALA A 282 -20.45 -18.70 -2.09
CA ALA A 282 -21.08 -19.99 -1.83
C ALA A 282 -21.77 -20.03 -0.45
N ASP A 283 -21.15 -19.40 0.56
CA ASP A 283 -21.70 -19.35 1.91
C ASP A 283 -22.94 -18.42 2.02
N ILE A 284 -23.00 -17.36 1.22
CA ILE A 284 -24.17 -16.43 1.19
C ILE A 284 -25.34 -17.03 0.40
N LEU A 285 -25.08 -17.83 -0.65
CA LEU A 285 -26.12 -18.37 -1.52
C LEU A 285 -26.70 -19.71 -1.03
N ARG A 286 -26.14 -20.31 0.02
CA ARG A 286 -26.69 -21.48 0.71
C ARG A 286 -27.85 -21.10 1.60
#